data_7c032d80cdf1c9e2e2a8be0ffde38cc0
#
_entry.id   7c032d80cdf1c9e2e2a8be0ffde38cc0
#
_cell.length_a   1.000
_cell.length_b   1.000
_cell.length_c   1.000
_cell.angle_alpha   90.00
_cell.angle_beta   90.00
_cell.angle_gamma   90.00
#
_symmetry.space_group_name_H-M   'P 1'
#
loop_
_entity.id
_entity.type
_entity.pdbx_description
1 polymer ?
#
loop_
_entity_poly.entity_id
_entity_poly.type
_entity_poly.pdbx_seq_one_letter_code
_entity_poly.pdbx_strand_id
1 'polypeptide(L)'
;VLQKKKHITHEQIGKEIILKSEIGDIISKTTDKKKINRLAVGEGSKQFENEIISGALSADMMDYLLRDGYFTGAEHAKIDHNRITNSFEIYKNKLALQSSALVNFETMMISRFQMFKAVYFHKTVRAGEVMLLEAMTLADDHLGLSKMNAQEYVKQTDDTILEQLTSLPETNSELKAAKKIAVDYQDRKLFKCVFEKTISG
;
A
#
# COMPACT_ATOMS: atom_id res chain seq x y z
N VAL A 1 5.28 -11.13 2.99
CA VAL A 1 6.04 -12.08 3.82
C VAL A 1 5.67 -11.91 5.28
N LEU A 2 5.81 -10.72 5.88
CA LEU A 2 5.46 -10.44 7.28
C LEU A 2 4.02 -10.85 7.63
N GLN A 3 3.06 -10.46 6.82
CA GLN A 3 1.65 -10.78 7.06
C GLN A 3 1.35 -12.28 6.97
N LYS A 4 2.01 -13.02 6.09
CA LYS A 4 1.83 -14.47 5.95
C LYS A 4 2.46 -15.28 7.09
N LYS A 5 3.66 -14.89 7.55
CA LYS A 5 4.42 -15.67 8.54
C LYS A 5 4.18 -15.22 10.00
N LYS A 6 3.94 -13.93 10.24
CA LYS A 6 3.79 -13.38 11.60
C LYS A 6 2.42 -12.77 11.89
N HIS A 7 1.53 -12.67 10.91
CA HIS A 7 0.25 -11.96 11.01
C HIS A 7 0.38 -10.48 11.46
N ILE A 8 1.56 -9.88 11.25
CA ILE A 8 1.81 -8.46 11.54
C ILE A 8 1.35 -7.63 10.34
N THR A 9 0.48 -6.67 10.58
CA THR A 9 0.00 -5.76 9.55
C THR A 9 0.89 -4.50 9.47
N HIS A 10 0.83 -3.79 8.35
CA HIS A 10 1.55 -2.51 8.20
C HIS A 10 1.05 -1.45 9.20
N GLU A 11 -0.23 -1.50 9.59
CA GLU A 11 -0.78 -0.62 10.62
C GLU A 11 -0.12 -0.87 11.99
N GLN A 12 0.16 -2.13 12.33
CA GLN A 12 0.86 -2.47 13.58
C GLN A 12 2.30 -1.94 13.57
N ILE A 13 2.99 -2.05 12.43
CA ILE A 13 4.33 -1.46 12.27
C ILE A 13 4.24 0.08 12.37
N GLY A 14 3.28 0.70 11.71
CA GLY A 14 3.01 2.15 11.80
C GLY A 14 2.77 2.60 13.24
N LYS A 15 1.98 1.85 14.01
CA LYS A 15 1.77 2.11 15.46
C LYS A 15 3.08 2.12 16.23
N GLU A 16 3.96 1.16 16.01
CA GLU A 16 5.25 1.10 16.70
C GLU A 16 6.17 2.27 16.31
N ILE A 17 6.20 2.65 15.03
CA ILE A 17 6.97 3.79 14.55
C ILE A 17 6.51 5.06 15.22
N ILE A 18 5.20 5.36 15.20
CA ILE A 18 4.64 6.57 15.82
C ILE A 18 4.91 6.61 17.33
N LEU A 19 4.87 5.48 18.02
CA LEU A 19 5.02 5.44 19.48
C LEU A 19 6.47 5.42 19.94
N LYS A 20 7.38 4.76 19.19
CA LYS A 20 8.71 4.36 19.70
C LYS A 20 9.88 4.92 18.90
N SER A 21 9.65 5.73 17.84
CA SER A 21 10.73 6.29 17.02
C SER A 21 10.86 7.80 17.20
N GLU A 22 11.89 8.38 16.59
CA GLU A 22 12.12 9.81 16.52
C GLU A 22 10.92 10.58 15.94
N ILE A 23 10.16 9.97 15.02
CA ILE A 23 8.91 10.54 14.48
C ILE A 23 7.91 10.78 15.62
N GLY A 24 7.76 9.84 16.55
CA GLY A 24 6.91 9.99 17.72
C GLY A 24 7.37 11.10 18.64
N ASP A 25 8.67 11.30 18.77
CA ASP A 25 9.24 12.39 19.60
C ASP A 25 9.01 13.76 18.95
N ILE A 26 9.11 13.85 17.62
CA ILE A 26 8.76 15.07 16.87
C ILE A 26 7.26 15.39 17.05
N ILE A 27 6.39 14.42 16.86
CA ILE A 27 4.93 14.58 17.03
C ILE A 27 4.60 15.05 18.46
N SER A 28 5.27 14.48 19.46
CA SER A 28 5.03 14.83 20.88
C SER A 28 5.33 16.27 21.23
N LYS A 29 6.08 17.00 20.41
CA LYS A 29 6.34 18.44 20.61
C LYS A 29 5.11 19.33 20.34
N THR A 30 4.17 18.84 19.53
CA THR A 30 3.02 19.62 19.05
C THR A 30 1.68 19.01 19.45
N THR A 31 1.61 17.67 19.62
CA THR A 31 0.36 16.98 19.91
C THR A 31 0.60 15.65 20.63
N ASP A 32 -0.48 15.04 21.14
CA ASP A 32 -0.42 13.71 21.77
C ASP A 32 -0.18 12.62 20.72
N LYS A 33 0.99 12.01 20.75
CA LYS A 33 1.36 10.91 19.83
C LYS A 33 0.43 9.69 19.95
N LYS A 34 -0.20 9.45 21.11
CA LYS A 34 -1.16 8.36 21.26
C LYS A 34 -2.46 8.65 20.50
N LYS A 35 -2.88 9.92 20.44
CA LYS A 35 -4.02 10.34 19.63
C LYS A 35 -3.72 10.15 18.15
N ILE A 36 -2.57 10.61 17.67
CA ILE A 36 -2.13 10.44 16.29
C ILE A 36 -2.01 8.96 15.93
N ASN A 37 -1.43 8.15 16.82
CA ASN A 37 -1.30 6.71 16.61
C ASN A 37 -2.66 6.01 16.39
N ARG A 38 -3.67 6.35 17.19
CA ARG A 38 -5.02 5.80 17.00
C ARG A 38 -5.67 6.29 15.71
N LEU A 39 -5.53 7.56 15.38
CA LEU A 39 -6.06 8.12 14.13
C LEU A 39 -5.43 7.47 12.90
N ALA A 40 -4.11 7.27 12.89
CA ALA A 40 -3.39 6.69 11.75
C ALA A 40 -3.88 5.28 11.35
N VAL A 41 -4.56 4.57 12.25
CA VAL A 41 -5.11 3.24 11.99
C VAL A 41 -6.65 3.20 12.03
N GLY A 42 -7.30 4.36 12.02
CA GLY A 42 -8.76 4.45 12.02
C GLY A 42 -9.43 4.12 13.36
N GLU A 43 -8.69 4.18 14.47
CA GLU A 43 -9.17 3.92 15.84
C GLU A 43 -9.36 5.20 16.68
N GLY A 44 -9.49 6.36 16.04
CA GLY A 44 -9.77 7.63 16.71
C GLY A 44 -11.16 7.63 17.36
N SER A 45 -11.36 8.55 18.30
CA SER A 45 -12.61 8.64 19.08
C SER A 45 -13.80 9.18 18.28
N LYS A 46 -13.54 9.92 17.21
CA LYS A 46 -14.59 10.46 16.34
C LYS A 46 -14.62 9.71 15.02
N GLN A 47 -15.79 9.23 14.64
CA GLN A 47 -15.95 8.39 13.46
C GLN A 47 -15.56 9.14 12.17
N PHE A 48 -15.93 10.40 12.01
CA PHE A 48 -15.58 11.17 10.83
C PHE A 48 -14.06 11.35 10.66
N GLU A 49 -13.30 11.47 11.77
CA GLU A 49 -11.84 11.53 11.72
C GLU A 49 -11.24 10.23 11.15
N ASN A 50 -11.78 9.08 11.55
CA ASN A 50 -11.38 7.78 11.03
C ASN A 50 -11.74 7.64 9.55
N GLU A 51 -12.91 8.13 9.14
CA GLU A 51 -13.38 8.06 7.76
C GLU A 51 -12.56 8.95 6.81
N ILE A 52 -12.02 10.07 7.30
CA ILE A 52 -11.06 10.91 6.54
C ILE A 52 -9.76 10.15 6.26
N ILE A 53 -9.30 9.32 7.20
CA ILE A 53 -8.05 8.56 7.05
C ILE A 53 -8.26 7.29 6.22
N SER A 54 -9.31 6.50 6.50
CA SER A 54 -9.49 5.16 5.94
C SER A 54 -10.87 4.86 5.37
N GLY A 55 -11.72 5.87 5.20
CA GLY A 55 -13.07 5.70 4.64
C GLY A 55 -13.12 5.66 3.11
N ALA A 56 -14.34 5.51 2.57
CA ALA A 56 -14.61 5.53 1.14
C ALA A 56 -14.31 6.90 0.46
N LEU A 57 -14.16 7.96 1.25
CA LEU A 57 -13.80 9.32 0.83
C LEU A 57 -12.48 9.74 1.51
N SER A 58 -11.59 8.78 1.76
CA SER A 58 -10.36 9.05 2.49
C SER A 58 -9.37 9.91 1.68
N ALA A 59 -8.58 10.68 2.42
CA ALA A 59 -7.48 11.45 1.85
C ALA A 59 -6.47 10.53 1.13
N ASP A 60 -6.19 9.35 1.71
CA ASP A 60 -5.34 8.33 1.11
C ASP A 60 -5.86 7.87 -0.26
N MET A 61 -7.18 7.59 -0.37
CA MET A 61 -7.77 7.17 -1.65
C MET A 61 -7.63 8.25 -2.72
N MET A 62 -7.90 9.50 -2.39
CA MET A 62 -7.77 10.61 -3.34
C MET A 62 -6.32 10.83 -3.75
N ASP A 63 -5.38 10.71 -2.80
CA ASP A 63 -3.94 10.85 -3.08
C ASP A 63 -3.44 9.75 -4.01
N TYR A 64 -3.62 8.47 -3.64
CA TYR A 64 -3.03 7.41 -4.45
C TYR A 64 -3.64 7.32 -5.85
N LEU A 65 -4.95 7.57 -6.02
CA LEU A 65 -5.55 7.55 -7.35
C LEU A 65 -4.95 8.63 -8.26
N LEU A 66 -4.75 9.85 -7.75
CA LEU A 66 -4.14 10.94 -8.52
C LEU A 66 -2.67 10.68 -8.80
N ARG A 67 -1.92 10.27 -7.79
CA ARG A 67 -0.49 10.00 -7.88
C ARG A 67 -0.19 8.82 -8.79
N ASP A 68 -0.89 7.71 -8.63
CA ASP A 68 -0.71 6.54 -9.46
C ASP A 68 -1.14 6.80 -10.91
N GLY A 69 -2.22 7.56 -11.12
CA GLY A 69 -2.62 8.01 -12.45
C GLY A 69 -1.53 8.84 -13.14
N TYR A 70 -0.90 9.76 -12.40
CA TYR A 70 0.19 10.58 -12.91
C TYR A 70 1.43 9.73 -13.30
N PHE A 71 1.89 8.86 -12.40
CA PHE A 71 3.10 8.08 -12.64
C PHE A 71 2.93 6.93 -13.64
N THR A 72 1.73 6.38 -13.76
CA THR A 72 1.45 5.31 -14.75
C THR A 72 1.02 5.85 -16.11
N GLY A 73 0.71 7.15 -16.22
CA GLY A 73 0.15 7.74 -17.42
C GLY A 73 -1.31 7.29 -17.70
N ALA A 74 -1.99 6.72 -16.71
CA ALA A 74 -3.37 6.30 -16.86
C ALA A 74 -4.32 7.51 -16.79
N GLU A 75 -4.96 7.84 -17.90
CA GLU A 75 -5.87 9.01 -18.00
C GLU A 75 -7.15 8.87 -17.18
N HIS A 76 -7.41 7.70 -16.61
CA HIS A 76 -8.65 7.39 -15.89
C HIS A 76 -8.73 8.01 -14.49
N ALA A 77 -7.61 8.50 -13.95
CA ALA A 77 -7.53 9.02 -12.58
C ALA A 77 -7.79 10.54 -12.49
N LYS A 78 -8.74 11.06 -13.27
CA LYS A 78 -9.15 12.47 -13.21
C LYS A 78 -10.21 12.65 -12.14
N ILE A 79 -9.80 13.17 -10.97
CA ILE A 79 -10.68 13.40 -9.82
C ILE A 79 -10.64 14.89 -9.46
N ASP A 80 -11.80 15.51 -9.33
CA ASP A 80 -11.92 16.85 -8.75
C ASP A 80 -11.93 16.75 -7.21
N HIS A 81 -10.74 16.50 -6.65
CA HIS A 81 -10.56 16.36 -5.21
C HIS A 81 -10.90 17.65 -4.46
N ASN A 82 -10.67 18.83 -5.06
CA ASN A 82 -11.00 20.11 -4.45
C ASN A 82 -12.52 20.24 -4.26
N ARG A 83 -13.30 19.88 -5.28
CA ARG A 83 -14.76 19.92 -5.18
C ARG A 83 -15.27 18.95 -4.12
N ILE A 84 -14.70 17.75 -4.06
CA ILE A 84 -15.08 16.74 -3.05
C ILE A 84 -14.73 17.23 -1.65
N THR A 85 -13.50 17.69 -1.38
CA THR A 85 -13.09 18.12 -0.06
C THR A 85 -13.81 19.38 0.44
N ASN A 86 -14.09 20.33 -0.46
CA ASN A 86 -14.88 21.53 -0.14
C ASN A 86 -16.37 21.23 0.11
N SER A 87 -16.83 20.04 -0.22
CA SER A 87 -18.22 19.59 -0.02
C SER A 87 -18.39 18.63 1.14
N PHE A 88 -17.34 18.42 1.95
CA PHE A 88 -17.44 17.59 3.15
C PHE A 88 -18.27 18.29 4.24
N GLU A 89 -19.08 17.48 4.89
CA GLU A 89 -19.86 17.85 6.07
C GLU A 89 -19.75 16.77 7.14
N ILE A 90 -20.06 17.14 8.37
CA ILE A 90 -20.15 16.19 9.48
C ILE A 90 -21.62 16.02 9.83
N TYR A 91 -22.13 14.82 9.66
CA TYR A 91 -23.50 14.49 10.04
C TYR A 91 -23.51 13.29 11.02
N LYS A 92 -24.07 13.50 12.21
CA LYS A 92 -24.13 12.48 13.26
C LYS A 92 -22.79 11.77 13.53
N ASN A 93 -21.73 12.53 13.64
CA ASN A 93 -20.35 12.06 13.85
C ASN A 93 -19.78 11.22 12.68
N LYS A 94 -20.38 11.26 11.50
CA LYS A 94 -19.89 10.62 10.27
C LYS A 94 -19.49 11.67 9.25
N LEU A 95 -18.54 11.32 8.38
CA LEU A 95 -18.22 12.12 7.22
C LEU A 95 -19.37 12.00 6.22
N ALA A 96 -19.89 13.12 5.79
CA ALA A 96 -20.93 13.22 4.78
C ALA A 96 -20.45 14.07 3.62
N LEU A 97 -21.09 13.95 2.48
CA LEU A 97 -20.84 14.74 1.30
C LEU A 97 -22.11 15.47 0.91
N GLN A 98 -22.02 16.77 0.60
CA GLN A 98 -23.14 17.53 0.05
C GLN A 98 -23.64 16.89 -1.25
N SER A 99 -24.96 16.85 -1.42
CA SER A 99 -25.59 16.27 -2.62
C SER A 99 -25.14 16.94 -3.93
N SER A 100 -24.74 18.21 -3.87
CA SER A 100 -24.19 18.96 -5.01
C SER A 100 -22.87 18.41 -5.55
N ALA A 101 -22.15 17.58 -4.76
CA ALA A 101 -20.89 16.93 -5.15
C ALA A 101 -21.06 15.44 -5.46
N LEU A 102 -22.29 14.92 -5.53
CA LEU A 102 -22.54 13.50 -5.79
C LEU A 102 -21.90 13.02 -7.10
N VAL A 103 -22.03 13.79 -8.18
CA VAL A 103 -21.42 13.46 -9.48
C VAL A 103 -19.89 13.35 -9.40
N ASN A 104 -19.25 14.19 -8.59
CA ASN A 104 -17.79 14.14 -8.39
C ASN A 104 -17.39 12.87 -7.62
N PHE A 105 -18.20 12.45 -6.64
CA PHE A 105 -18.00 11.19 -5.92
C PHE A 105 -18.18 9.97 -6.85
N GLU A 106 -19.24 9.94 -7.64
CA GLU A 106 -19.46 8.87 -8.63
C GLU A 106 -18.30 8.77 -9.62
N THR A 107 -17.83 9.92 -10.13
CA THR A 107 -16.66 9.99 -11.01
C THR A 107 -15.41 9.43 -10.34
N MET A 108 -15.18 9.72 -9.05
CA MET A 108 -14.07 9.18 -8.29
C MET A 108 -14.19 7.66 -8.14
N MET A 109 -15.38 7.11 -7.86
CA MET A 109 -15.60 5.67 -7.77
C MET A 109 -15.37 4.96 -9.11
N ILE A 110 -15.82 5.56 -10.21
CA ILE A 110 -15.57 5.06 -11.57
C ILE A 110 -14.06 5.09 -11.88
N SER A 111 -13.39 6.20 -11.59
CA SER A 111 -11.94 6.33 -11.75
C SER A 111 -11.18 5.26 -10.96
N ARG A 112 -11.57 5.03 -9.71
CA ARG A 112 -11.00 3.95 -8.90
C ARG A 112 -11.18 2.57 -9.56
N PHE A 113 -12.39 2.25 -9.99
CA PHE A 113 -12.68 0.98 -10.68
C PHE A 113 -11.81 0.82 -11.94
N GLN A 114 -11.69 1.87 -12.75
CA GLN A 114 -10.88 1.85 -13.96
C GLN A 114 -9.38 1.68 -13.64
N MET A 115 -8.87 2.35 -12.61
CA MET A 115 -7.48 2.19 -12.14
C MET A 115 -7.20 0.77 -11.65
N PHE A 116 -8.13 0.17 -10.91
CA PHE A 116 -8.00 -1.24 -10.53
C PHE A 116 -7.88 -2.16 -11.74
N LYS A 117 -8.70 -1.94 -12.75
CA LYS A 117 -8.72 -2.76 -13.96
C LYS A 117 -7.50 -2.52 -14.87
N ALA A 118 -7.12 -1.24 -15.05
CA ALA A 118 -6.06 -0.87 -16.00
C ALA A 118 -4.64 -0.98 -15.42
N VAL A 119 -4.48 -0.80 -14.10
CA VAL A 119 -3.18 -0.72 -13.44
C VAL A 119 -3.01 -1.85 -12.42
N TYR A 120 -3.77 -1.84 -11.32
CA TYR A 120 -3.50 -2.72 -10.19
C TYR A 120 -3.73 -4.22 -10.49
N PHE A 121 -4.72 -4.55 -11.30
CA PHE A 121 -4.97 -5.93 -11.76
C PHE A 121 -4.41 -6.23 -13.15
N HIS A 122 -3.60 -5.32 -13.70
CA HIS A 122 -2.95 -5.61 -14.98
C HIS A 122 -2.02 -6.83 -14.85
N LYS A 123 -2.07 -7.74 -15.83
CA LYS A 123 -1.31 -9.01 -15.81
C LYS A 123 0.18 -8.81 -15.53
N THR A 124 0.80 -7.79 -16.11
CA THR A 124 2.21 -7.49 -15.94
C THR A 124 2.52 -7.04 -14.50
N VAL A 125 1.67 -6.20 -13.91
CA VAL A 125 1.82 -5.76 -12.51
C VAL A 125 1.67 -6.94 -11.56
N ARG A 126 0.64 -7.77 -11.78
CA ARG A 126 0.42 -8.99 -10.98
C ARG A 126 1.57 -9.99 -11.11
N ALA A 127 2.13 -10.15 -12.32
CA ALA A 127 3.29 -11.02 -12.52
C ALA A 127 4.51 -10.53 -11.73
N GLY A 128 4.80 -9.22 -11.78
CA GLY A 128 5.89 -8.62 -10.99
C GLY A 128 5.69 -8.79 -9.48
N GLU A 129 4.49 -8.55 -8.99
CA GLU A 129 4.14 -8.73 -7.57
C GLU A 129 4.34 -10.19 -7.12
N VAL A 130 3.88 -11.15 -7.90
CA VAL A 130 4.06 -12.58 -7.60
C VAL A 130 5.54 -12.96 -7.60
N MET A 131 6.33 -12.47 -8.56
CA MET A 131 7.78 -12.73 -8.62
C MET A 131 8.51 -12.21 -7.40
N LEU A 132 8.26 -10.97 -7.01
CA LEU A 132 8.89 -10.37 -5.83
C LEU A 132 8.48 -11.10 -4.55
N LEU A 133 7.20 -11.40 -4.39
CA LEU A 133 6.70 -12.12 -3.24
C LEU A 133 7.32 -13.52 -3.12
N GLU A 134 7.47 -14.23 -4.23
CA GLU A 134 8.10 -15.56 -4.28
C GLU A 134 9.59 -15.48 -3.94
N ALA A 135 10.33 -14.55 -4.57
CA ALA A 135 11.74 -14.35 -4.29
C ALA A 135 11.99 -14.01 -2.80
N MET A 136 11.20 -13.11 -2.23
CA MET A 136 11.27 -12.76 -0.80
C MET A 136 10.91 -13.94 0.10
N THR A 137 9.96 -14.78 -0.30
CA THR A 137 9.53 -15.94 0.49
C THR A 137 10.61 -17.01 0.53
N LEU A 138 11.23 -17.31 -0.61
CA LEU A 138 12.33 -18.27 -0.71
C LEU A 138 13.60 -17.80 0.00
N ALA A 139 13.85 -16.49 0.02
CA ALA A 139 15.01 -15.89 0.67
C ALA A 139 14.80 -15.57 2.15
N ASP A 140 13.59 -15.72 2.70
CA ASP A 140 13.24 -15.20 4.02
C ASP A 140 14.08 -15.80 5.16
N ASP A 141 14.41 -17.09 5.11
CA ASP A 141 15.24 -17.71 6.14
C ASP A 141 16.68 -17.19 6.14
N HIS A 142 17.18 -16.75 4.97
CA HIS A 142 18.52 -16.16 4.84
C HIS A 142 18.53 -14.67 5.19
N LEU A 143 17.58 -13.89 4.66
CA LEU A 143 17.49 -12.45 4.84
C LEU A 143 16.80 -12.04 6.14
N GLY A 144 16.04 -12.95 6.77
CA GLY A 144 15.34 -12.68 8.01
C GLY A 144 14.19 -11.66 7.88
N LEU A 145 13.64 -11.45 6.68
CA LEU A 145 12.63 -10.41 6.43
C LEU A 145 11.42 -10.54 7.36
N SER A 146 10.94 -11.76 7.59
CA SER A 146 9.83 -12.01 8.51
C SER A 146 10.21 -11.86 10.00
N LYS A 147 11.51 -11.75 10.34
CA LYS A 147 12.01 -11.62 11.72
C LYS A 147 12.30 -10.16 12.08
N MET A 148 12.30 -9.26 11.11
CA MET A 148 12.59 -7.84 11.31
C MET A 148 11.62 -7.21 12.32
N ASN A 149 12.14 -6.38 13.20
CA ASN A 149 11.34 -5.47 14.02
C ASN A 149 11.00 -4.18 13.23
N ALA A 150 10.16 -3.30 13.78
CA ALA A 150 9.74 -2.10 13.10
C ALA A 150 10.91 -1.15 12.75
N GLN A 151 11.94 -1.07 13.62
CA GLN A 151 13.10 -0.20 13.39
C GLN A 151 14.02 -0.72 12.27
N GLU A 152 14.12 -2.03 12.12
CA GLU A 152 14.84 -2.67 11.01
C GLU A 152 14.05 -2.52 9.72
N TYR A 153 12.73 -2.72 9.80
CA TYR A 153 11.85 -2.66 8.63
C TYR A 153 11.83 -1.27 7.98
N VAL A 154 11.80 -0.17 8.74
CA VAL A 154 11.79 1.19 8.19
C VAL A 154 13.08 1.58 7.46
N LYS A 155 14.16 0.82 7.65
CA LYS A 155 15.42 1.03 6.92
C LYS A 155 15.43 0.35 5.55
N GLN A 156 14.47 -0.53 5.29
CA GLN A 156 14.35 -1.21 4.00
C GLN A 156 13.63 -0.30 3.01
N THR A 157 14.16 -0.23 1.81
CA THR A 157 13.54 0.40 0.65
C THR A 157 13.36 -0.65 -0.45
N ASP A 158 12.61 -0.33 -1.49
CA ASP A 158 12.46 -1.23 -2.64
C ASP A 158 13.81 -1.58 -3.26
N ASP A 159 14.71 -0.58 -3.37
CA ASP A 159 16.06 -0.77 -3.92
C ASP A 159 16.90 -1.70 -3.03
N THR A 160 16.91 -1.49 -1.70
CA THR A 160 17.72 -2.33 -0.78
C THR A 160 17.23 -3.77 -0.76
N ILE A 161 15.94 -4.01 -0.80
CA ILE A 161 15.38 -5.36 -0.88
C ILE A 161 15.75 -6.03 -2.22
N LEU A 162 15.62 -5.31 -3.33
CA LEU A 162 15.96 -5.85 -4.64
C LEU A 162 17.47 -6.16 -4.76
N GLU A 163 18.32 -5.27 -4.24
CA GLU A 163 19.77 -5.49 -4.18
C GLU A 163 20.11 -6.72 -3.33
N GLN A 164 19.51 -6.88 -2.15
CA GLN A 164 19.71 -8.06 -1.31
C GLN A 164 19.29 -9.34 -2.04
N LEU A 165 18.15 -9.34 -2.72
CA LEU A 165 17.64 -10.50 -3.45
C LEU A 165 18.53 -10.85 -4.66
N THR A 166 19.01 -9.88 -5.41
CA THR A 166 19.87 -10.10 -6.58
C THR A 166 21.30 -10.49 -6.20
N SER A 167 21.74 -10.16 -4.98
CA SER A 167 23.06 -10.49 -4.44
C SER A 167 23.09 -11.78 -3.62
N LEU A 168 21.99 -12.54 -3.54
CA LEU A 168 21.92 -13.78 -2.77
C LEU A 168 23.01 -14.79 -3.18
N PRO A 169 23.61 -15.52 -2.20
CA PRO A 169 24.53 -16.60 -2.50
C PRO A 169 23.77 -17.80 -3.08
N GLU A 170 24.40 -18.54 -3.98
CA GLU A 170 23.77 -19.71 -4.60
C GLU A 170 24.11 -21.02 -3.86
N THR A 171 24.02 -21.00 -2.53
CA THR A 171 24.42 -22.12 -1.67
C THR A 171 23.42 -23.27 -1.63
N ASN A 172 22.17 -23.01 -1.95
CA ASN A 172 21.11 -24.03 -2.05
C ASN A 172 20.14 -23.70 -3.21
N SER A 173 19.22 -24.63 -3.50
CA SER A 173 18.26 -24.50 -4.58
C SER A 173 17.28 -23.34 -4.40
N GLU A 174 16.86 -23.05 -3.18
CA GLU A 174 15.89 -21.99 -2.86
C GLU A 174 16.51 -20.60 -3.06
N LEU A 175 17.71 -20.37 -2.54
CA LEU A 175 18.42 -19.09 -2.72
C LEU A 175 18.79 -18.85 -4.20
N LYS A 176 19.19 -19.91 -4.92
CA LYS A 176 19.43 -19.85 -6.36
C LYS A 176 18.17 -19.47 -7.14
N ALA A 177 17.02 -20.08 -6.78
CA ALA A 177 15.74 -19.75 -7.40
C ALA A 177 15.30 -18.31 -7.06
N ALA A 178 15.42 -17.89 -5.79
CA ALA A 178 15.09 -16.54 -5.35
C ALA A 178 15.89 -15.48 -6.10
N LYS A 179 17.22 -15.67 -6.18
CA LYS A 179 18.12 -14.78 -6.93
C LYS A 179 17.73 -14.71 -8.41
N LYS A 180 17.49 -15.88 -9.04
CA LYS A 180 17.10 -15.92 -10.45
C LYS A 180 15.80 -15.15 -10.69
N ILE A 181 14.79 -15.33 -9.85
CA ILE A 181 13.50 -14.63 -9.96
C ILE A 181 13.72 -13.12 -9.82
N ALA A 182 14.53 -12.67 -8.86
CA ALA A 182 14.82 -11.26 -8.64
C ALA A 182 15.56 -10.62 -9.82
N VAL A 183 16.57 -11.31 -10.40
CA VAL A 183 17.28 -10.86 -11.59
C VAL A 183 16.35 -10.81 -12.81
N ASP A 184 15.52 -11.84 -13.01
CA ASP A 184 14.53 -11.86 -14.09
C ASP A 184 13.51 -10.73 -13.95
N TYR A 185 13.10 -10.38 -12.70
CA TYR A 185 12.25 -9.23 -12.42
C TYR A 185 12.95 -7.91 -12.81
N GLN A 186 14.19 -7.72 -12.39
CA GLN A 186 14.99 -6.52 -12.70
C GLN A 186 15.19 -6.35 -14.21
N ASP A 187 15.44 -7.46 -14.92
CA ASP A 187 15.60 -7.51 -16.38
C ASP A 187 14.25 -7.41 -17.13
N ARG A 188 13.12 -7.26 -16.42
CA ARG A 188 11.76 -7.28 -16.99
C ARG A 188 11.39 -8.57 -17.74
N LYS A 189 12.00 -9.69 -17.37
CA LYS A 189 11.66 -11.04 -17.85
C LYS A 189 10.56 -11.64 -16.96
N LEU A 190 9.39 -11.00 -16.98
CA LEU A 190 8.32 -11.32 -16.04
C LEU A 190 7.63 -12.65 -16.39
N PHE A 191 7.05 -13.28 -15.35
CA PHE A 191 6.21 -14.45 -15.50
C PHE A 191 5.08 -14.16 -16.49
N LYS A 192 4.73 -15.16 -17.30
CA LYS A 192 3.62 -15.09 -18.25
C LYS A 192 2.42 -15.83 -17.69
N CYS A 193 1.24 -15.24 -17.85
CA CYS A 193 -0.01 -15.91 -17.54
C CYS A 193 -0.20 -17.09 -18.52
N VAL A 194 -0.25 -18.31 -17.99
CA VAL A 194 -0.44 -19.54 -18.78
C VAL A 194 -1.91 -19.98 -18.83
N PHE A 195 -2.74 -19.47 -17.91
CA PHE A 195 -4.16 -19.77 -17.85
C PHE A 195 -4.94 -18.61 -17.28
N GLU A 196 -6.07 -18.28 -17.90
CA GLU A 196 -7.01 -17.26 -17.44
C GLU A 196 -8.43 -17.80 -17.62
N LYS A 197 -9.25 -17.66 -16.59
CA LYS A 197 -10.68 -18.01 -16.63
C LYS A 197 -11.51 -16.85 -16.14
N THR A 198 -12.41 -16.35 -16.97
CA THR A 198 -13.44 -15.41 -16.53
C THR A 198 -14.53 -16.17 -15.81
N ILE A 199 -14.84 -15.78 -14.59
CA ILE A 199 -15.97 -16.29 -13.83
C ILE A 199 -17.09 -15.29 -14.02
N SER A 200 -18.12 -15.67 -14.79
CA SER A 200 -19.40 -14.96 -14.82
C SER A 200 -20.18 -15.38 -13.58
N GLY A 201 -20.49 -14.41 -12.69
CA GLY A 201 -21.41 -14.61 -11.58
C GLY A 201 -22.84 -14.69 -12.04
#